data_280d0d1a9e3cf643d892ada5671f9f29
#
_entry.id   280d0d1a9e3cf643d892ada5671f9f29
#
_cell.length_a   1.000
_cell.length_b   1.000
_cell.length_c   1.000
_cell.angle_alpha   90.00
_cell.angle_beta   90.00
_cell.angle_gamma   90.00
#
_symmetry.space_group_name_H-M   'P 1'
#
loop_
_entity.id
_entity.type
_entity.pdbx_description
1 polymer ?
#
loop_
_entity_poly.entity_id
_entity_poly.type
_entity_poly.pdbx_seq_one_letter_code
_entity_poly.pdbx_strand_id
1 'polypeptide(L)'
;MSSEKPNIPNSLNEHWMPFTSNKDFKENPRLIVEAKGVYLKNHHGKTQIDASSGLFCNPLGHGRQEIIDAITKQLKTVDYAQPFQQGFGGSFELATRIAKHTPGNLNRIFYTICGSTAVETAIKIAIAYHKSRGEGNRFRFVGRERGYHGMNIGATSVGGMINNVKTFASVLMPGVVHMRHTHLPEHKFISGQPETGAELADDLERICTNFGGENIAACIVEPIAGSTGTLVPPKGYLQRLREICDKHGILLIFDEVITGWGRTG
;
A
#
# COMPACT_ATOMS: atom_id res chain seq x y z
N MET A 1 -23.15 18.94 -36.52
CA MET A 1 -22.46 18.48 -35.32
C MET A 1 -21.15 19.25 -35.26
N SER A 2 -21.05 20.25 -34.38
CA SER A 2 -19.82 21.02 -34.19
C SER A 2 -18.81 20.08 -33.53
N SER A 3 -17.74 19.78 -34.24
CA SER A 3 -16.57 19.09 -33.63
C SER A 3 -15.88 20.05 -32.70
N GLU A 4 -16.36 20.15 -31.47
CA GLU A 4 -15.57 20.79 -30.42
C GLU A 4 -14.24 20.04 -30.36
N LYS A 5 -13.14 20.76 -30.55
CA LYS A 5 -11.80 20.21 -30.42
C LYS A 5 -11.65 19.65 -29.01
N PRO A 6 -11.03 18.46 -28.84
CA PRO A 6 -10.77 17.90 -27.52
C PRO A 6 -10.08 18.95 -26.63
N ASN A 7 -10.53 19.12 -25.40
CA ASN A 7 -9.93 20.05 -24.45
C ASN A 7 -8.58 19.54 -23.95
N ILE A 8 -7.54 19.76 -24.74
CA ILE A 8 -6.14 19.45 -24.42
C ILE A 8 -5.49 20.77 -23.97
N PRO A 9 -4.97 20.86 -22.75
CA PRO A 9 -4.54 22.14 -22.16
C PRO A 9 -3.27 22.72 -22.80
N ASN A 10 -2.36 21.88 -23.31
CA ASN A 10 -1.07 22.29 -23.89
C ASN A 10 -0.44 21.15 -24.71
N SER A 11 0.86 21.19 -24.95
CA SER A 11 1.61 20.14 -25.65
C SER A 11 1.71 18.81 -24.88
N LEU A 12 1.45 18.79 -23.59
CA LEU A 12 1.65 17.68 -22.65
C LEU A 12 3.12 17.25 -22.45
N ASN A 13 4.07 17.90 -23.09
CA ASN A 13 5.47 17.44 -23.14
C ASN A 13 6.18 17.51 -21.79
N GLU A 14 5.90 18.55 -20.99
CA GLU A 14 6.61 18.87 -19.77
C GLU A 14 6.25 17.90 -18.62
N HIS A 15 5.11 17.23 -18.70
CA HIS A 15 4.71 16.28 -17.66
C HIS A 15 5.20 14.88 -17.95
N TRP A 16 6.08 14.35 -17.10
CA TRP A 16 6.50 12.96 -17.12
C TRP A 16 5.60 12.14 -16.19
N MET A 17 4.68 11.41 -16.78
CA MET A 17 3.73 10.57 -16.04
C MET A 17 4.39 9.28 -15.53
N PRO A 18 4.17 8.90 -14.26
CA PRO A 18 4.68 7.65 -13.70
C PRO A 18 3.98 6.43 -14.33
N PHE A 19 4.68 5.30 -14.39
CA PHE A 19 4.15 4.00 -14.87
C PHE A 19 3.39 4.06 -16.20
N THR A 20 3.77 4.97 -17.07
CA THR A 20 3.07 5.25 -18.31
C THR A 20 4.06 5.28 -19.48
N SER A 21 3.70 4.65 -20.60
CA SER A 21 4.38 4.90 -21.88
C SER A 21 4.07 6.34 -22.32
N ASN A 22 4.93 7.29 -21.94
CA ASN A 22 4.65 8.71 -22.10
C ASN A 22 4.50 9.13 -23.56
N LYS A 23 5.28 8.53 -24.46
CA LYS A 23 5.17 8.80 -25.90
C LYS A 23 3.78 8.44 -26.42
N ASP A 24 3.36 7.21 -26.23
CA ASP A 24 2.05 6.72 -26.69
C ASP A 24 0.88 7.46 -26.04
N PHE A 25 1.04 7.79 -24.73
CA PHE A 25 0.00 8.54 -24.02
C PHE A 25 -0.18 9.95 -24.60
N LYS A 26 0.92 10.65 -24.94
CA LYS A 26 0.87 12.03 -25.46
C LYS A 26 0.38 12.08 -26.89
N GLU A 27 0.60 11.03 -27.68
CA GLU A 27 0.02 10.88 -29.03
C GLU A 27 -1.51 10.63 -28.94
N ASN A 28 -1.97 9.87 -27.94
CA ASN A 28 -3.39 9.53 -27.76
C ASN A 28 -3.80 9.74 -26.27
N PRO A 29 -3.90 10.99 -25.80
CA PRO A 29 -4.11 11.28 -24.39
C PRO A 29 -5.48 10.83 -23.89
N ARG A 30 -5.51 10.30 -22.69
CA ARG A 30 -6.73 9.91 -21.96
C ARG A 30 -6.92 10.86 -20.77
N LEU A 31 -7.30 12.10 -21.05
CA LEU A 31 -7.49 13.13 -20.03
C LEU A 31 -8.91 13.06 -19.44
N ILE A 32 -9.00 13.07 -18.14
CA ILE A 32 -10.27 13.20 -17.41
C ILE A 32 -10.50 14.67 -17.12
N VAL A 33 -11.67 15.18 -17.47
CA VAL A 33 -12.04 16.59 -17.34
C VAL A 33 -13.15 16.82 -16.31
N GLU A 34 -13.89 15.77 -15.97
CA GLU A 34 -14.98 15.84 -14.99
C GLU A 34 -15.15 14.48 -14.32
N ALA A 35 -15.52 14.48 -13.03
CA ALA A 35 -15.80 13.26 -12.29
C ALA A 35 -16.97 13.48 -11.31
N LYS A 36 -17.91 12.52 -11.26
CA LYS A 36 -19.05 12.54 -10.34
C LYS A 36 -19.52 11.12 -9.99
N GLY A 37 -19.63 10.82 -8.70
CA GLY A 37 -19.99 9.48 -8.23
C GLY A 37 -19.00 8.45 -8.76
N VAL A 38 -19.47 7.49 -9.53
CA VAL A 38 -18.65 6.46 -10.18
C VAL A 38 -18.31 6.78 -11.65
N TYR A 39 -18.64 7.97 -12.14
CA TYR A 39 -18.48 8.32 -13.53
C TYR A 39 -17.33 9.30 -13.74
N LEU A 40 -16.53 9.02 -14.76
CA LEU A 40 -15.48 9.90 -15.29
C LEU A 40 -15.89 10.36 -16.69
N LYS A 41 -15.64 11.64 -17.00
CA LYS A 41 -15.82 12.18 -18.33
C LYS A 41 -14.46 12.53 -18.92
N ASN A 42 -14.16 12.01 -20.10
CA ASN A 42 -12.90 12.31 -20.77
C ASN A 42 -12.98 13.59 -21.62
N HIS A 43 -11.84 14.07 -22.09
CA HIS A 43 -11.69 15.28 -22.91
C HIS A 43 -12.41 15.23 -24.27
N HIS A 44 -12.87 14.06 -24.72
CA HIS A 44 -13.76 13.90 -25.88
C HIS A 44 -15.26 13.99 -25.50
N GLY A 45 -15.59 14.27 -24.24
CA GLY A 45 -16.96 14.32 -23.75
C GLY A 45 -17.59 12.96 -23.44
N LYS A 46 -16.85 11.85 -23.62
CA LYS A 46 -17.36 10.50 -23.36
C LYS A 46 -17.32 10.20 -21.86
N THR A 47 -18.45 9.71 -21.34
CA THR A 47 -18.57 9.22 -19.96
C THR A 47 -18.18 7.74 -19.87
N GLN A 48 -17.45 7.39 -18.82
CA GLN A 48 -17.03 6.02 -18.50
C GLN A 48 -17.14 5.76 -17.00
N ILE A 49 -17.28 4.50 -16.60
CA ILE A 49 -17.27 4.09 -15.21
C ILE A 49 -15.83 4.01 -14.71
N ASP A 50 -15.57 4.58 -13.53
CA ASP A 50 -14.33 4.38 -12.77
C ASP A 50 -14.37 3.02 -12.05
N ALA A 51 -14.10 1.95 -12.79
CA ALA A 51 -14.08 0.60 -12.26
C ALA A 51 -12.87 0.30 -11.35
N SER A 52 -11.90 1.21 -11.31
CA SER A 52 -10.70 1.09 -10.47
C SER A 52 -10.77 1.92 -9.18
N SER A 53 -11.85 2.69 -9.00
CA SER A 53 -12.00 3.57 -7.83
C SER A 53 -10.79 4.53 -7.67
N GLY A 54 -10.37 5.17 -8.78
CA GLY A 54 -9.18 6.04 -8.80
C GLY A 54 -7.90 5.31 -8.40
N LEU A 55 -7.71 4.09 -8.88
CA LEU A 55 -6.62 3.17 -8.51
C LEU A 55 -6.61 2.93 -6.98
N PHE A 56 -7.77 2.51 -6.45
CA PHE A 56 -8.03 2.23 -5.02
C PHE A 56 -8.04 3.46 -4.08
N CYS A 57 -7.86 4.67 -4.60
CA CYS A 57 -7.73 5.88 -3.77
C CYS A 57 -9.05 6.62 -3.54
N ASN A 58 -10.13 6.27 -4.24
CA ASN A 58 -11.41 6.96 -4.15
C ASN A 58 -12.61 6.00 -3.92
N PRO A 59 -12.66 5.31 -2.76
CA PRO A 59 -13.70 4.30 -2.49
C PRO A 59 -15.09 4.91 -2.28
N LEU A 60 -15.20 6.20 -1.95
CA LEU A 60 -16.47 6.88 -1.70
C LEU A 60 -17.11 7.50 -2.95
N GLY A 61 -16.42 7.43 -4.09
CA GLY A 61 -16.83 8.10 -5.32
C GLY A 61 -16.45 9.57 -5.37
N HIS A 62 -16.55 10.14 -6.56
CA HIS A 62 -16.15 11.51 -6.85
C HIS A 62 -17.20 12.55 -6.47
N GLY A 63 -16.76 13.76 -6.10
CA GLY A 63 -17.63 14.93 -5.91
C GLY A 63 -18.57 14.82 -4.70
N ARG A 64 -18.15 14.18 -3.63
CA ARG A 64 -18.90 14.12 -2.36
C ARG A 64 -18.92 15.49 -1.72
N GLN A 65 -20.10 16.12 -1.68
CA GLN A 65 -20.26 17.51 -1.23
C GLN A 65 -19.83 17.70 0.23
N GLU A 66 -20.17 16.76 1.10
CA GLU A 66 -19.80 16.80 2.51
C GLU A 66 -18.27 16.82 2.74
N ILE A 67 -17.51 16.14 1.86
CA ILE A 67 -16.04 16.14 1.92
C ILE A 67 -15.49 17.47 1.41
N ILE A 68 -16.04 17.97 0.29
CA ILE A 68 -15.67 19.26 -0.29
C ILE A 68 -15.88 20.39 0.73
N ASP A 69 -17.03 20.39 1.39
CA ASP A 69 -17.37 21.42 2.39
C ASP A 69 -16.44 21.35 3.61
N ALA A 70 -16.14 20.14 4.09
CA ALA A 70 -15.22 19.93 5.20
C ALA A 70 -13.81 20.43 4.88
N ILE A 71 -13.28 20.09 3.70
CA ILE A 71 -11.95 20.53 3.23
C ILE A 71 -11.94 22.06 3.08
N THR A 72 -12.96 22.62 2.45
CA THR A 72 -13.08 24.08 2.25
C THR A 72 -13.12 24.84 3.58
N LYS A 73 -13.88 24.33 4.55
CA LYS A 73 -13.94 24.92 5.90
C LYS A 73 -12.57 24.86 6.58
N GLN A 74 -11.89 23.71 6.49
CA GLN A 74 -10.57 23.53 7.11
C GLN A 74 -9.52 24.46 6.50
N LEU A 75 -9.46 24.60 5.18
CA LEU A 75 -8.52 25.47 4.49
C LEU A 75 -8.71 26.96 4.87
N LYS A 76 -9.94 27.39 5.16
CA LYS A 76 -10.22 28.75 5.65
C LYS A 76 -9.82 28.99 7.11
N THR A 77 -9.61 27.94 7.88
CA THR A 77 -9.28 28.03 9.31
C THR A 77 -7.78 27.89 9.55
N VAL A 78 -7.22 26.78 9.12
CA VAL A 78 -5.78 26.46 9.17
C VAL A 78 -5.48 25.58 7.97
N ASP A 79 -4.80 26.12 6.99
CA ASP A 79 -4.40 25.44 5.75
C ASP A 79 -3.14 24.57 5.96
N TYR A 80 -2.25 25.02 6.84
CA TYR A 80 -1.02 24.30 7.18
C TYR A 80 -0.62 24.55 8.63
N ALA A 81 -0.19 23.50 9.32
CA ALA A 81 0.49 23.58 10.62
C ALA A 81 1.64 22.58 10.62
N GLN A 82 2.85 23.04 10.91
CA GLN A 82 4.02 22.16 10.95
C GLN A 82 3.90 21.13 12.09
N PRO A 83 4.23 19.85 11.84
CA PRO A 83 4.15 18.82 12.87
C PRO A 83 5.43 18.70 13.71
N PHE A 84 6.34 19.66 13.63
CA PHE A 84 7.60 19.68 14.37
C PHE A 84 7.52 20.65 15.55
N GLN A 85 7.45 20.12 16.77
CA GLN A 85 7.31 20.85 18.05
C GLN A 85 6.04 21.72 18.15
N GLN A 86 5.15 21.64 17.15
CA GLN A 86 3.83 22.25 17.12
C GLN A 86 2.83 21.18 16.70
N GLY A 87 1.56 21.45 16.86
CA GLY A 87 0.51 20.50 16.52
C GLY A 87 -0.75 21.18 16.01
N PHE A 88 -1.53 20.42 15.26
CA PHE A 88 -2.86 20.77 14.82
C PHE A 88 -3.90 19.91 15.55
N GLY A 89 -4.87 20.52 16.23
CA GLY A 89 -5.88 19.80 17.02
C GLY A 89 -6.61 18.70 16.24
N GLY A 90 -6.97 18.98 14.98
CA GLY A 90 -7.65 18.00 14.12
C GLY A 90 -6.86 16.70 13.87
N SER A 91 -5.52 16.74 13.88
CA SER A 91 -4.73 15.51 13.73
C SER A 91 -4.86 14.60 14.95
N PHE A 92 -4.93 15.16 16.16
CA PHE A 92 -5.15 14.38 17.39
C PHE A 92 -6.57 13.83 17.46
N GLU A 93 -7.58 14.60 17.04
CA GLU A 93 -8.96 14.12 16.95
C GLU A 93 -9.08 12.97 15.94
N LEU A 94 -8.44 13.11 14.77
CA LEU A 94 -8.41 12.05 13.76
C LEU A 94 -7.72 10.80 14.31
N ALA A 95 -6.57 10.92 14.99
CA ALA A 95 -5.89 9.79 15.61
C ALA A 95 -6.78 9.05 16.60
N THR A 96 -7.53 9.79 17.44
CA THR A 96 -8.50 9.20 18.37
C THR A 96 -9.62 8.45 17.66
N ARG A 97 -10.12 8.97 16.53
CA ARG A 97 -11.14 8.29 15.72
C ARG A 97 -10.58 7.02 15.07
N ILE A 98 -9.39 7.09 14.48
CA ILE A 98 -8.71 5.95 13.86
C ILE A 98 -8.51 4.84 14.90
N ALA A 99 -7.97 5.17 16.08
CA ALA A 99 -7.70 4.23 17.15
C ALA A 99 -8.94 3.44 17.65
N LYS A 100 -10.15 3.94 17.41
CA LYS A 100 -11.39 3.20 17.72
C LYS A 100 -11.70 2.09 16.73
N HIS A 101 -11.08 2.10 15.55
CA HIS A 101 -11.31 1.13 14.48
C HIS A 101 -10.14 0.15 14.31
N THR A 102 -9.01 0.41 14.95
CA THR A 102 -7.85 -0.48 14.89
C THR A 102 -8.00 -1.64 15.89
N PRO A 103 -7.52 -2.85 15.56
CA PRO A 103 -7.67 -4.02 16.43
C PRO A 103 -6.76 -3.95 17.66
N GLY A 104 -7.22 -4.57 18.74
CA GLY A 104 -6.43 -4.75 19.96
C GLY A 104 -5.92 -3.44 20.56
N ASN A 105 -4.61 -3.33 20.73
CA ASN A 105 -3.92 -2.17 21.29
C ASN A 105 -3.17 -1.32 20.27
N LEU A 106 -3.45 -1.46 18.98
CA LEU A 106 -2.86 -0.66 17.90
C LEU A 106 -3.42 0.77 17.89
N ASN A 107 -3.13 1.55 18.93
CA ASN A 107 -3.72 2.86 19.19
C ASN A 107 -2.71 4.02 19.09
N ARG A 108 -1.59 3.82 18.41
CA ARG A 108 -0.60 4.86 18.13
C ARG A 108 -0.55 5.11 16.64
N ILE A 109 -0.94 6.31 16.24
CA ILE A 109 -1.09 6.71 14.85
C ILE A 109 0.08 7.59 14.44
N PHE A 110 0.78 7.19 13.39
CA PHE A 110 1.84 7.97 12.77
C PHE A 110 1.43 8.32 11.34
N TYR A 111 1.28 9.60 11.04
CA TYR A 111 0.85 10.05 9.73
C TYR A 111 2.00 10.14 8.74
N THR A 112 1.74 9.72 7.51
CA THR A 112 2.64 9.84 6.37
C THR A 112 1.90 10.39 5.15
N ILE A 113 2.63 10.75 4.11
CA ILE A 113 2.05 11.36 2.90
C ILE A 113 1.60 10.31 1.87
N CYS A 114 2.08 9.08 1.95
CA CYS A 114 1.70 7.98 1.05
C CYS A 114 2.14 6.63 1.61
N GLY A 115 1.66 5.54 0.99
CA GLY A 115 2.02 4.17 1.37
C GLY A 115 3.52 3.87 1.31
N SER A 116 4.23 4.37 0.30
CA SER A 116 5.69 4.20 0.21
C SER A 116 6.41 4.77 1.43
N THR A 117 6.04 5.98 1.85
CA THR A 117 6.61 6.61 3.05
C THR A 117 6.17 5.92 4.34
N ALA A 118 4.95 5.35 4.36
CA ALA A 118 4.46 4.55 5.48
C ALA A 118 5.33 3.31 5.68
N VAL A 119 5.64 2.58 4.62
CA VAL A 119 6.49 1.38 4.67
C VAL A 119 7.93 1.74 5.08
N GLU A 120 8.53 2.79 4.51
CA GLU A 120 9.86 3.27 4.95
C GLU A 120 9.87 3.60 6.45
N THR A 121 8.81 4.24 6.93
CA THR A 121 8.66 4.58 8.35
C THR A 121 8.50 3.31 9.20
N ALA A 122 7.71 2.34 8.76
CA ALA A 122 7.53 1.08 9.46
C ALA A 122 8.83 0.28 9.56
N ILE A 123 9.64 0.23 8.50
CA ILE A 123 10.98 -0.37 8.49
C ILE A 123 11.87 0.29 9.56
N LYS A 124 11.91 1.63 9.59
CA LYS A 124 12.70 2.38 10.57
C LYS A 124 12.20 2.17 12.00
N ILE A 125 10.88 2.15 12.21
CA ILE A 125 10.28 1.87 13.53
C ILE A 125 10.64 0.46 13.98
N ALA A 126 10.57 -0.55 13.12
CA ALA A 126 10.93 -1.93 13.46
C ALA A 126 12.40 -2.03 13.92
N ILE A 127 13.33 -1.40 13.21
CA ILE A 127 14.75 -1.36 13.60
C ILE A 127 14.93 -0.64 14.95
N ALA A 128 14.31 0.53 15.10
CA ALA A 128 14.41 1.33 16.34
C ALA A 128 13.80 0.59 17.55
N TYR A 129 12.69 -0.09 17.35
CA TYR A 129 12.04 -0.91 18.37
C TYR A 129 12.97 -1.99 18.89
N HIS A 130 13.54 -2.81 18.01
CA HIS A 130 14.44 -3.88 18.40
C HIS A 130 15.73 -3.34 19.03
N LYS A 131 16.30 -2.27 18.49
CA LYS A 131 17.48 -1.62 19.04
C LYS A 131 17.24 -1.10 20.47
N SER A 132 16.08 -0.51 20.75
CA SER A 132 15.72 -0.03 22.09
C SER A 132 15.56 -1.13 23.13
N ARG A 133 15.36 -2.37 22.68
CA ARG A 133 15.26 -3.58 23.51
C ARG A 133 16.59 -4.32 23.68
N GLY A 134 17.70 -3.79 23.13
CA GLY A 134 18.98 -4.46 23.14
C GLY A 134 19.14 -5.53 22.06
N GLU A 135 18.20 -5.65 21.12
CA GLU A 135 18.16 -6.64 20.05
C GLU A 135 18.64 -6.03 18.70
N GLY A 136 19.74 -5.27 18.74
CA GLY A 136 20.23 -4.50 17.58
C GLY A 136 20.72 -5.33 16.39
N ASN A 137 20.85 -6.64 16.55
CA ASN A 137 21.15 -7.61 15.49
C ASN A 137 19.92 -7.95 14.62
N ARG A 138 18.71 -7.59 14.99
CA ARG A 138 17.49 -7.76 14.20
C ARG A 138 17.40 -6.69 13.11
N PHE A 139 17.94 -6.96 11.94
CA PHE A 139 17.99 -6.04 10.81
C PHE A 139 17.40 -6.61 9.51
N ARG A 140 17.12 -7.93 9.48
CA ARG A 140 16.54 -8.59 8.31
C ARG A 140 15.05 -8.33 8.21
N PHE A 141 14.57 -8.25 6.98
CA PHE A 141 13.15 -8.14 6.68
C PHE A 141 12.70 -9.30 5.79
N VAL A 142 11.49 -9.78 6.02
CA VAL A 142 10.89 -10.81 5.19
C VAL A 142 9.68 -10.21 4.47
N GLY A 143 9.73 -10.21 3.14
CA GLY A 143 8.61 -9.86 2.28
C GLY A 143 7.96 -11.10 1.66
N ARG A 144 7.11 -10.89 0.67
CA ARG A 144 6.47 -11.96 -0.09
C ARG A 144 6.60 -11.69 -1.59
N GLU A 145 6.93 -12.72 -2.37
CA GLU A 145 6.86 -12.64 -3.82
C GLU A 145 5.51 -12.09 -4.29
N ARG A 146 5.51 -11.28 -5.34
CA ARG A 146 4.35 -10.53 -5.85
C ARG A 146 3.75 -9.51 -4.87
N GLY A 147 4.39 -9.21 -3.74
CA GLY A 147 3.98 -8.10 -2.87
C GLY A 147 4.34 -6.76 -3.48
N TYR A 148 3.50 -5.74 -3.24
CA TYR A 148 3.80 -4.35 -3.59
C TYR A 148 3.65 -3.47 -2.36
N HIS A 149 4.73 -2.77 -2.00
CA HIS A 149 4.78 -1.95 -0.79
C HIS A 149 5.19 -0.50 -1.05
N GLY A 150 5.24 -0.11 -2.32
CA GLY A 150 5.58 1.25 -2.72
C GLY A 150 6.82 1.34 -3.62
N MET A 151 7.28 2.56 -3.86
CA MET A 151 8.32 2.87 -4.85
C MET A 151 9.67 3.26 -4.25
N ASN A 152 9.74 3.58 -2.96
CA ASN A 152 10.99 3.91 -2.29
C ASN A 152 11.87 2.65 -2.18
N ILE A 153 13.17 2.83 -1.96
CA ILE A 153 14.13 1.72 -1.99
C ILE A 153 13.80 0.63 -0.94
N GLY A 154 13.49 1.01 0.29
CA GLY A 154 13.08 0.05 1.31
C GLY A 154 11.78 -0.67 0.95
N ALA A 155 10.77 0.06 0.51
CA ALA A 155 9.49 -0.49 0.07
C ALA A 155 9.64 -1.43 -1.14
N THR A 156 10.49 -1.06 -2.12
CA THR A 156 10.83 -1.92 -3.27
C THR A 156 11.61 -3.16 -2.82
N SER A 157 12.47 -3.03 -1.82
CA SER A 157 13.28 -4.13 -1.29
C SER A 157 12.44 -5.20 -0.63
N VAL A 158 11.47 -4.81 0.21
CA VAL A 158 10.54 -5.76 0.85
C VAL A 158 9.41 -6.19 -0.08
N GLY A 159 9.20 -5.48 -1.17
CA GLY A 159 8.28 -5.86 -2.25
C GLY A 159 8.81 -7.03 -3.06
N GLY A 160 7.90 -7.76 -3.73
CA GLY A 160 8.24 -8.95 -4.52
C GLY A 160 7.81 -8.86 -5.98
N MET A 161 7.59 -7.65 -6.51
CA MET A 161 7.30 -7.46 -7.93
C MET A 161 8.55 -7.67 -8.77
N ILE A 162 8.59 -8.72 -9.56
CA ILE A 162 9.76 -9.21 -10.30
C ILE A 162 10.45 -8.11 -11.11
N ASN A 163 9.68 -7.30 -11.84
CA ASN A 163 10.25 -6.24 -12.70
C ASN A 163 10.94 -5.15 -11.87
N ASN A 164 10.35 -4.75 -10.75
CA ASN A 164 10.92 -3.74 -9.85
C ASN A 164 12.21 -4.27 -9.21
N VAL A 165 12.16 -5.50 -8.68
CA VAL A 165 13.32 -6.15 -8.06
C VAL A 165 14.48 -6.28 -9.06
N LYS A 166 14.23 -6.74 -10.29
CA LYS A 166 15.26 -6.87 -11.32
C LYS A 166 15.85 -5.53 -11.74
N THR A 167 15.00 -4.52 -11.94
CA THR A 167 15.44 -3.21 -12.42
C THR A 167 16.33 -2.49 -11.40
N PHE A 168 16.00 -2.60 -10.12
CA PHE A 168 16.68 -1.88 -9.04
C PHE A 168 17.57 -2.76 -8.16
N ALA A 169 17.92 -3.97 -8.62
CA ALA A 169 18.65 -4.97 -7.83
C ALA A 169 19.93 -4.43 -7.17
N SER A 170 20.64 -3.52 -7.83
CA SER A 170 21.92 -2.97 -7.34
C SER A 170 21.79 -2.05 -6.12
N VAL A 171 20.60 -1.54 -5.82
CA VAL A 171 20.37 -0.54 -4.75
C VAL A 171 19.38 -1.02 -3.69
N LEU A 172 18.92 -2.27 -3.78
CA LEU A 172 18.00 -2.82 -2.79
C LEU A 172 18.69 -3.00 -1.43
N MET A 173 17.91 -2.89 -0.36
CA MET A 173 18.39 -3.09 1.01
C MET A 173 18.99 -4.51 1.18
N PRO A 174 20.18 -4.63 1.78
CA PRO A 174 20.73 -5.93 2.14
C PRO A 174 19.88 -6.60 3.23
N GLY A 175 19.88 -7.93 3.26
CA GLY A 175 19.22 -8.70 4.32
C GLY A 175 17.71 -8.89 4.14
N VAL A 176 17.14 -8.49 3.02
CA VAL A 176 15.75 -8.80 2.69
C VAL A 176 15.65 -10.19 2.06
N VAL A 177 14.65 -10.97 2.48
CA VAL A 177 14.33 -12.30 1.96
C VAL A 177 12.85 -12.36 1.64
N HIS A 178 12.46 -13.18 0.67
CA HIS A 178 11.06 -13.30 0.27
C HIS A 178 10.54 -14.73 0.49
N MET A 179 9.33 -14.81 1.04
CA MET A 179 8.51 -16.02 1.02
C MET A 179 7.89 -16.18 -0.38
N ARG A 180 7.52 -17.41 -0.73
CA ARG A 180 6.71 -17.66 -1.93
C ARG A 180 5.38 -16.91 -1.88
N HIS A 181 4.85 -16.60 -3.05
CA HIS A 181 3.48 -16.06 -3.15
C HIS A 181 2.42 -17.12 -2.85
N THR A 182 1.21 -16.69 -2.51
CA THR A 182 0.10 -17.58 -2.12
C THR A 182 -0.79 -18.03 -3.30
N HIS A 183 -0.50 -17.56 -4.52
CA HIS A 183 -1.30 -17.91 -5.70
C HIS A 183 -0.81 -19.20 -6.34
N LEU A 184 -1.40 -20.32 -5.95
CA LEU A 184 -1.12 -21.62 -6.54
C LEU A 184 -1.96 -21.84 -7.83
N PRO A 185 -1.51 -22.70 -8.77
CA PRO A 185 -2.28 -22.99 -9.98
C PRO A 185 -3.70 -23.50 -9.71
N GLU A 186 -3.88 -24.32 -8.69
CA GLU A 186 -5.15 -24.88 -8.24
C GLU A 186 -6.09 -23.84 -7.63
N HIS A 187 -5.58 -22.69 -7.23
CA HIS A 187 -6.38 -21.59 -6.69
C HIS A 187 -6.93 -20.64 -7.75
N LYS A 188 -6.60 -20.87 -9.03
CA LYS A 188 -7.11 -20.04 -10.11
C LYS A 188 -8.64 -20.12 -10.16
N PHE A 189 -9.28 -18.95 -10.26
CA PHE A 189 -10.73 -18.81 -10.37
C PHE A 189 -11.55 -19.29 -9.16
N ILE A 190 -10.91 -19.60 -8.01
CA ILE A 190 -11.64 -19.83 -6.77
C ILE A 190 -12.22 -18.49 -6.29
N SER A 191 -13.50 -18.49 -5.94
CA SER A 191 -14.16 -17.36 -5.30
C SER A 191 -13.85 -17.35 -3.80
N GLY A 192 -13.41 -16.21 -3.26
CA GLY A 192 -13.08 -16.06 -1.84
C GLY A 192 -11.72 -16.64 -1.48
N GLN A 193 -11.58 -17.09 -0.23
CA GLN A 193 -10.31 -17.67 0.27
C GLN A 193 -10.21 -19.14 -0.14
N PRO A 194 -9.05 -19.55 -0.72
CA PRO A 194 -8.75 -20.96 -0.89
C PRO A 194 -8.75 -21.72 0.44
N GLU A 195 -9.27 -22.95 0.44
CA GLU A 195 -9.35 -23.78 1.65
C GLU A 195 -7.98 -24.40 2.03
N THR A 196 -7.06 -24.56 1.08
CA THR A 196 -5.75 -25.20 1.24
C THR A 196 -4.63 -24.20 0.92
N GLY A 197 -3.43 -24.41 1.49
CA GLY A 197 -2.24 -23.58 1.23
C GLY A 197 -1.81 -22.73 2.44
N ALA A 198 -2.40 -22.92 3.62
CA ALA A 198 -1.96 -22.25 4.85
C ALA A 198 -0.48 -22.55 5.18
N GLU A 199 0.01 -23.72 4.81
CA GLU A 199 1.40 -24.18 4.97
C GLU A 199 2.41 -23.35 4.16
N LEU A 200 1.98 -22.55 3.19
CA LEU A 200 2.85 -21.57 2.51
C LEU A 200 3.45 -20.54 3.48
N ALA A 201 2.80 -20.31 4.62
CA ALA A 201 3.32 -19.47 5.69
C ALA A 201 4.58 -20.08 6.36
N ASP A 202 4.77 -21.40 6.28
CA ASP A 202 5.95 -22.08 6.83
C ASP A 202 7.25 -21.74 6.09
N ASP A 203 7.18 -21.05 4.95
CA ASP A 203 8.34 -20.40 4.36
C ASP A 203 9.03 -19.43 5.35
N LEU A 204 8.25 -18.76 6.21
CA LEU A 204 8.81 -17.90 7.25
C LEU A 204 9.57 -18.72 8.29
N GLU A 205 9.06 -19.89 8.71
CA GLU A 205 9.75 -20.79 9.64
C GLU A 205 11.08 -21.29 9.02
N ARG A 206 11.05 -21.66 7.74
CA ARG A 206 12.26 -22.06 7.00
C ARG A 206 13.29 -20.92 6.93
N ILE A 207 12.84 -19.69 6.72
CA ILE A 207 13.70 -18.49 6.71
C ILE A 207 14.29 -18.28 8.11
N CYS A 208 13.50 -18.41 9.17
CA CYS A 208 13.98 -18.35 10.55
C CYS A 208 15.07 -19.39 10.84
N THR A 209 14.88 -20.62 10.36
CA THR A 209 15.87 -21.68 10.50
C THR A 209 17.19 -21.36 9.79
N ASN A 210 17.12 -20.79 8.58
CA ASN A 210 18.30 -20.53 7.75
C ASN A 210 19.09 -19.29 8.19
N PHE A 211 18.42 -18.26 8.72
CA PHE A 211 19.04 -16.95 9.01
C PHE A 211 19.06 -16.61 10.49
N GLY A 212 18.46 -17.42 11.35
CA GLY A 212 18.22 -17.13 12.76
C GLY A 212 17.00 -16.19 12.91
N GLY A 213 15.93 -16.66 13.58
CA GLY A 213 14.74 -15.86 13.83
C GLY A 213 15.06 -14.58 14.63
N GLU A 214 16.07 -14.63 15.48
CA GLU A 214 16.61 -13.52 16.28
C GLU A 214 17.30 -12.43 15.45
N ASN A 215 17.55 -12.66 14.15
CA ASN A 215 18.11 -11.66 13.23
C ASN A 215 17.05 -10.99 12.37
N ILE A 216 15.79 -11.42 12.47
CA ILE A 216 14.68 -10.88 11.68
C ILE A 216 13.94 -9.82 12.48
N ALA A 217 13.86 -8.61 11.92
CA ALA A 217 13.16 -7.49 12.53
C ALA A 217 11.64 -7.57 12.28
N ALA A 218 11.25 -7.78 11.04
CA ALA A 218 9.83 -7.82 10.68
C ALA A 218 9.56 -8.68 9.44
N CYS A 219 8.33 -9.20 9.39
CA CYS A 219 7.69 -9.75 8.20
C CYS A 219 6.61 -8.76 7.74
N ILE A 220 6.61 -8.38 6.45
CA ILE A 220 5.62 -7.49 5.87
C ILE A 220 4.87 -8.19 4.74
N VAL A 221 3.54 -8.10 4.78
CA VAL A 221 2.65 -8.65 3.75
C VAL A 221 1.41 -7.78 3.57
N GLU A 222 0.86 -7.76 2.35
CA GLU A 222 -0.52 -7.32 2.14
C GLU A 222 -1.47 -8.44 2.61
N PRO A 223 -2.56 -8.15 3.34
CA PRO A 223 -3.58 -9.17 3.66
C PRO A 223 -4.16 -9.79 2.39
N ILE A 224 -4.39 -9.01 1.35
CA ILE A 224 -4.69 -9.46 -0.01
C ILE A 224 -3.72 -8.71 -0.93
N ALA A 225 -2.92 -9.43 -1.71
CA ALA A 225 -1.98 -8.79 -2.62
C ALA A 225 -2.75 -8.13 -3.78
N GLY A 226 -2.88 -6.79 -3.72
CA GLY A 226 -3.73 -6.03 -4.62
C GLY A 226 -3.13 -5.84 -6.02
N SER A 227 -1.98 -5.18 -6.09
CA SER A 227 -1.34 -4.72 -7.33
C SER A 227 -0.96 -5.83 -8.31
N THR A 228 -0.80 -7.05 -7.86
CA THR A 228 -0.38 -8.20 -8.67
C THR A 228 -1.53 -9.13 -9.06
N GLY A 229 -2.79 -8.72 -8.82
CA GLY A 229 -3.96 -9.42 -9.33
C GLY A 229 -5.00 -9.83 -8.29
N THR A 230 -5.05 -9.13 -7.16
CA THR A 230 -6.01 -9.41 -6.06
C THR A 230 -5.89 -10.86 -5.58
N LEU A 231 -4.69 -11.21 -5.14
CA LEU A 231 -4.37 -12.56 -4.70
C LEU A 231 -4.80 -12.76 -3.24
N VAL A 232 -5.94 -13.39 -3.05
CA VAL A 232 -6.49 -13.69 -1.73
C VAL A 232 -5.70 -14.85 -1.10
N PRO A 233 -5.17 -14.70 0.12
CA PRO A 233 -4.42 -15.78 0.77
C PRO A 233 -5.34 -16.91 1.22
N PRO A 234 -4.84 -18.15 1.31
CA PRO A 234 -5.59 -19.28 1.84
C PRO A 234 -6.07 -19.07 3.29
N LYS A 235 -7.13 -19.76 3.67
CA LYS A 235 -7.61 -19.79 5.06
C LYS A 235 -6.47 -20.24 5.99
N GLY A 236 -6.32 -19.54 7.12
CA GLY A 236 -5.30 -19.83 8.10
C GLY A 236 -3.88 -19.32 7.78
N TYR A 237 -3.62 -18.82 6.56
CA TYR A 237 -2.29 -18.34 6.19
C TYR A 237 -1.81 -17.16 7.05
N LEU A 238 -2.65 -16.14 7.23
CA LEU A 238 -2.29 -14.97 8.04
C LEU A 238 -2.17 -15.30 9.53
N GLN A 239 -3.03 -16.19 10.03
CA GLN A 239 -2.95 -16.70 11.40
C GLN A 239 -1.63 -17.46 11.63
N ARG A 240 -1.24 -18.31 10.67
CA ARG A 240 0.02 -19.03 10.74
C ARG A 240 1.24 -18.11 10.70
N LEU A 241 1.21 -17.04 9.90
CA LEU A 241 2.26 -16.00 9.94
C LEU A 241 2.35 -15.35 11.31
N ARG A 242 1.20 -15.03 11.94
CA ARG A 242 1.17 -14.44 13.29
C ARG A 242 1.81 -15.37 14.32
N GLU A 243 1.46 -16.66 14.30
CA GLU A 243 2.03 -17.68 15.21
C GLU A 243 3.55 -17.77 15.07
N ILE A 244 4.07 -17.83 13.83
CA ILE A 244 5.51 -17.89 13.58
C ILE A 244 6.21 -16.59 14.04
N CYS A 245 5.62 -15.44 13.73
CA CYS A 245 6.17 -14.17 14.17
C CYS A 245 6.23 -14.07 15.71
N ASP A 246 5.19 -14.51 16.42
CA ASP A 246 5.16 -14.53 17.89
C ASP A 246 6.21 -15.47 18.47
N LYS A 247 6.35 -16.68 17.91
CA LYS A 247 7.35 -17.67 18.31
C LYS A 247 8.77 -17.12 18.24
N HIS A 248 9.09 -16.33 17.23
CA HIS A 248 10.44 -15.83 16.98
C HIS A 248 10.64 -14.35 17.40
N GLY A 249 9.63 -13.70 17.93
CA GLY A 249 9.70 -12.28 18.32
C GLY A 249 9.83 -11.32 17.14
N ILE A 250 9.31 -11.71 15.98
CA ILE A 250 9.32 -10.94 14.72
C ILE A 250 8.11 -10.00 14.70
N LEU A 251 8.28 -8.75 14.30
CA LEU A 251 7.15 -7.85 14.08
C LEU A 251 6.40 -8.26 12.81
N LEU A 252 5.08 -8.40 12.89
CA LEU A 252 4.24 -8.63 11.71
C LEU A 252 3.61 -7.31 11.28
N ILE A 253 3.89 -6.89 10.05
CA ILE A 253 3.39 -5.65 9.46
C ILE A 253 2.38 -6.02 8.37
N PHE A 254 1.14 -5.56 8.52
CA PHE A 254 0.15 -5.63 7.45
C PHE A 254 0.13 -4.32 6.66
N ASP A 255 0.41 -4.41 5.37
CA ASP A 255 0.21 -3.30 4.45
C ASP A 255 -1.24 -3.28 3.99
N GLU A 256 -1.98 -2.36 4.55
CA GLU A 256 -3.42 -2.19 4.36
C GLU A 256 -3.75 -0.98 3.45
N VAL A 257 -2.81 -0.51 2.66
CA VAL A 257 -3.03 0.63 1.75
C VAL A 257 -4.20 0.38 0.80
N ILE A 258 -4.36 -0.86 0.34
CA ILE A 258 -5.51 -1.24 -0.50
C ILE A 258 -6.64 -1.83 0.34
N THR A 259 -6.33 -2.72 1.28
CA THR A 259 -7.34 -3.56 1.98
C THR A 259 -8.02 -2.85 3.14
N GLY A 260 -7.45 -1.78 3.67
CA GLY A 260 -8.00 -1.05 4.82
C GLY A 260 -9.27 -0.26 4.51
N TRP A 261 -9.91 0.22 5.59
CA TRP A 261 -11.02 1.18 5.57
C TRP A 261 -12.26 0.69 4.80
N GLY A 262 -12.66 -0.55 5.04
CA GLY A 262 -13.90 -1.12 4.51
C GLY A 262 -13.79 -1.65 3.09
N ARG A 263 -12.59 -1.77 2.52
CA ARG A 263 -12.39 -2.35 1.19
C ARG A 263 -12.77 -3.84 1.15
N THR A 264 -12.57 -4.54 2.23
CA THR A 264 -12.86 -5.97 2.36
C THR A 264 -14.12 -6.28 3.17
N GLY A 265 -14.85 -5.26 3.60
CA GLY A 265 -16.05 -5.36 4.43
C GLY A 265 -15.86 -4.88 5.84
#